data_9415cfc717dfdaed75f82a90bd2ad98f
#
_entry.id   9415cfc717dfdaed75f82a90bd2ad98f
#
_cell.length_a   1.000
_cell.length_b   1.000
_cell.length_c   1.000
_cell.angle_alpha   90.00
_cell.angle_beta   90.00
_cell.angle_gamma   90.00
#
_symmetry.space_group_name_H-M   'P 1'
#
loop_
_entity.id
_entity.type
_entity.pdbx_description
1 polymer ?
#
loop_
_entity_poly.entity_id
_entity_poly.type
_entity_poly.pdbx_seq_one_letter_code
_entity_poly.pdbx_strand_id
1 'polypeptide(L)'
;MPTSVPADSDLADRAIELARRWVAEAAEADVDPAAERLAGVLRDANGLPFTIGFVDGVMRPESLGAAASNLSRVAPLVPDFLPWYLRGAVRVGGAVAPVLPSPVVPIARRVLREMVGHLVVDARPGKLGPAIAKIRESGARLNLNLRGEAVLGEAEALRRLDGIHDLVSRDD
;
A
#
# COMPACT_ATOMS: atom_id res chain seq x y z
N MET A 1 0.04 49.18 -13.94
CA MET A 1 1.42 48.68 -13.84
C MET A 1 1.40 47.25 -14.38
N PRO A 2 2.07 46.91 -15.47
CA PRO A 2 2.12 45.54 -15.95
C PRO A 2 3.05 44.77 -15.03
N THR A 3 2.53 43.73 -14.39
CA THR A 3 3.30 42.71 -13.64
C THR A 3 4.14 41.97 -14.70
N SER A 4 5.46 42.18 -14.71
CA SER A 4 6.37 41.45 -15.57
C SER A 4 6.29 39.96 -15.19
N VAL A 5 5.89 39.13 -16.14
CA VAL A 5 5.97 37.66 -16.00
C VAL A 5 7.48 37.34 -15.90
N PRO A 6 7.92 36.63 -14.85
CA PRO A 6 9.34 36.26 -14.74
C PRO A 6 9.75 35.40 -15.95
N ALA A 7 10.99 35.59 -16.43
CA ALA A 7 11.52 34.79 -17.52
C ALA A 7 11.50 33.28 -17.14
N ASP A 8 11.27 32.41 -18.12
CA ASP A 8 11.16 30.94 -17.87
C ASP A 8 12.39 30.37 -17.13
N SER A 9 13.58 30.93 -17.35
CA SER A 9 14.80 30.57 -16.61
C SER A 9 14.73 30.89 -15.11
N ASP A 10 14.14 32.02 -14.74
CA ASP A 10 13.99 32.42 -13.32
C ASP A 10 12.98 31.53 -12.61
N LEU A 11 11.93 31.09 -13.28
CA LEU A 11 10.96 30.12 -12.72
C LEU A 11 11.60 28.75 -12.51
N ALA A 12 12.42 28.30 -13.45
CA ALA A 12 13.13 27.02 -13.34
C ALA A 12 14.13 27.03 -12.20
N ASP A 13 14.94 28.08 -12.06
CA ASP A 13 15.91 28.21 -10.98
C ASP A 13 15.23 28.25 -9.61
N ARG A 14 14.15 29.00 -9.47
CA ARG A 14 13.34 29.05 -8.23
C ARG A 14 12.69 27.71 -7.90
N ALA A 15 12.21 26.96 -8.89
CA ALA A 15 11.65 25.64 -8.70
C ALA A 15 12.72 24.64 -8.22
N ILE A 16 13.91 24.69 -8.78
CA ILE A 16 15.06 23.85 -8.38
C ILE A 16 15.48 24.19 -6.94
N GLU A 17 15.58 25.47 -6.60
CA GLU A 17 15.92 25.91 -5.25
C GLU A 17 14.87 25.44 -4.22
N LEU A 18 13.57 25.60 -4.55
CA LEU A 18 12.47 25.13 -3.72
C LEU A 18 12.51 23.61 -3.53
N ALA A 19 12.73 22.86 -4.60
CA ALA A 19 12.84 21.41 -4.54
C ALA A 19 14.02 20.95 -3.67
N ARG A 20 15.19 21.59 -3.80
CA ARG A 20 16.36 21.30 -2.95
C ARG A 20 16.07 21.56 -1.47
N ARG A 21 15.40 22.68 -1.17
CA ARG A 21 15.00 22.99 0.20
C ARG A 21 14.06 21.93 0.77
N TRP A 22 13.02 21.53 0.01
CA TRP A 22 12.09 20.49 0.46
C TRP A 22 12.76 19.14 0.67
N VAL A 23 13.72 18.78 -0.20
CA VAL A 23 14.49 17.54 -0.02
C VAL A 23 15.36 17.60 1.25
N ALA A 24 15.95 18.75 1.53
CA ALA A 24 16.75 18.95 2.76
C ALA A 24 15.84 18.89 4.01
N GLU A 25 14.73 19.59 4.02
CA GLU A 25 13.75 19.57 5.11
C GLU A 25 13.18 18.16 5.33
N ALA A 26 12.89 17.42 4.26
CA ALA A 26 12.43 16.03 4.35
C ALA A 26 13.47 15.06 4.90
N ALA A 27 14.75 15.33 4.67
CA ALA A 27 15.84 14.51 5.21
C ALA A 27 16.02 14.67 6.74
N GLU A 28 15.56 15.81 7.30
CA GLU A 28 15.60 16.08 8.75
C GLU A 28 14.32 15.62 9.46
N ALA A 29 13.26 15.29 8.71
CA ALA A 29 12.02 14.82 9.28
C ALA A 29 12.14 13.39 9.84
N ASP A 30 11.44 13.12 10.94
CA ASP A 30 11.31 11.77 11.46
C ASP A 30 10.71 10.85 10.38
N VAL A 31 11.44 9.78 10.07
CA VAL A 31 11.01 8.83 9.05
C VAL A 31 9.82 8.02 9.58
N ASP A 32 8.67 8.12 8.94
CA ASP A 32 7.53 7.25 9.23
C ASP A 32 7.97 5.78 9.05
N PRO A 33 7.78 4.91 10.05
CA PRO A 33 8.11 3.49 9.96
C PRO A 33 7.49 2.78 8.75
N ALA A 34 6.39 3.31 8.24
CA ALA A 34 5.73 2.79 7.04
C ALA A 34 6.48 3.18 5.76
N ALA A 35 6.96 4.42 5.68
CA ALA A 35 7.79 4.89 4.57
C ALA A 35 9.13 4.12 4.54
N GLU A 36 9.70 3.84 5.70
CA GLU A 36 10.93 3.04 5.81
C GLU A 36 10.72 1.61 5.30
N ARG A 37 9.58 0.96 5.64
CA ARG A 37 9.24 -0.36 5.10
C ARG A 37 9.05 -0.35 3.59
N LEU A 38 8.38 0.67 3.05
CA LEU A 38 8.21 0.82 1.61
C LEU A 38 9.56 1.02 0.91
N ALA A 39 10.43 1.85 1.48
CA ALA A 39 11.79 2.02 0.98
C ALA A 39 12.59 0.70 1.05
N GLY A 40 12.38 -0.11 2.10
CA GLY A 40 12.93 -1.46 2.21
C GLY A 40 12.49 -2.37 1.08
N VAL A 41 11.20 -2.36 0.71
CA VAL A 41 10.68 -3.12 -0.45
C VAL A 41 11.37 -2.73 -1.75
N LEU A 42 11.65 -1.44 -1.95
CA LEU A 42 12.27 -0.94 -3.18
C LEU A 42 13.79 -1.19 -3.25
N ARG A 43 14.45 -1.27 -2.10
CA ARG A 43 15.91 -1.48 -2.00
C ARG A 43 16.32 -2.95 -2.01
N ASP A 44 15.47 -3.83 -1.51
CA ASP A 44 15.73 -5.27 -1.45
C ASP A 44 15.48 -5.92 -2.81
N ALA A 45 16.41 -6.73 -3.27
CA ALA A 45 16.31 -7.43 -4.57
C ALA A 45 15.06 -8.34 -4.66
N ASN A 46 14.64 -8.91 -3.54
CA ASN A 46 13.44 -9.75 -3.42
C ASN A 46 12.18 -8.96 -3.03
N GLY A 47 12.32 -7.69 -2.67
CA GLY A 47 11.23 -6.92 -2.10
C GLY A 47 10.02 -6.80 -3.03
N LEU A 48 10.20 -6.33 -4.25
CA LEU A 48 9.12 -6.27 -5.26
C LEU A 48 8.63 -7.65 -5.70
N PRO A 49 9.51 -8.62 -6.08
CA PRO A 49 9.07 -9.96 -6.43
C PRO A 49 8.25 -10.64 -5.34
N PHE A 50 8.67 -10.53 -4.09
CA PHE A 50 7.92 -11.05 -2.94
C PHE A 50 6.57 -10.35 -2.79
N THR A 51 6.54 -9.02 -2.81
CA THR A 51 5.31 -8.23 -2.59
C THR A 51 4.29 -8.51 -3.68
N ILE A 52 4.69 -8.48 -4.95
CA ILE A 52 3.80 -8.78 -6.09
C ILE A 52 3.31 -10.23 -6.01
N GLY A 53 4.24 -11.17 -5.82
CA GLY A 53 3.90 -12.60 -5.72
C GLY A 53 2.97 -12.89 -4.56
N PHE A 54 3.12 -12.21 -3.43
CA PHE A 54 2.23 -12.36 -2.28
C PHE A 54 0.85 -11.74 -2.54
N VAL A 55 0.78 -10.54 -3.09
CA VAL A 55 -0.50 -9.88 -3.40
C VAL A 55 -1.28 -10.68 -4.44
N ASP A 56 -0.67 -11.03 -5.55
CA ASP A 56 -1.35 -11.71 -6.64
C ASP A 56 -1.58 -13.20 -6.34
N GLY A 57 -0.64 -13.84 -5.69
CA GLY A 57 -0.68 -15.28 -5.46
C GLY A 57 -1.37 -15.70 -4.15
N VAL A 58 -1.33 -14.88 -3.08
CA VAL A 58 -1.87 -15.24 -1.77
C VAL A 58 -3.12 -14.45 -1.42
N MET A 59 -3.13 -13.13 -1.71
CA MET A 59 -4.26 -12.27 -1.34
C MET A 59 -5.45 -12.40 -2.29
N ARG A 60 -5.21 -12.46 -3.60
CA ARG A 60 -6.27 -12.47 -4.62
C ARG A 60 -7.00 -13.79 -4.79
N PRO A 61 -6.35 -14.97 -4.82
CA PRO A 61 -7.05 -16.22 -5.09
C PRO A 61 -8.15 -16.51 -4.08
N GLU A 62 -9.33 -16.91 -4.55
CA GLU A 62 -10.43 -17.35 -3.69
C GLU A 62 -10.13 -18.72 -3.06
N SER A 63 -9.50 -19.61 -3.82
CA SER A 63 -9.10 -20.94 -3.37
C SER A 63 -7.97 -20.88 -2.35
N LEU A 64 -8.20 -21.41 -1.17
CA LEU A 64 -7.18 -21.53 -0.12
C LEU A 64 -6.02 -22.44 -0.55
N GLY A 65 -6.28 -23.50 -1.32
CA GLY A 65 -5.25 -24.38 -1.84
C GLY A 65 -4.32 -23.69 -2.84
N ALA A 66 -4.88 -22.91 -3.77
CA ALA A 66 -4.09 -22.10 -4.69
C ALA A 66 -3.25 -21.04 -3.96
N ALA A 67 -3.85 -20.34 -2.98
CA ALA A 67 -3.15 -19.36 -2.16
C ALA A 67 -2.03 -20.01 -1.34
N ALA A 68 -2.24 -21.20 -0.78
CA ALA A 68 -1.25 -21.96 -0.04
C ALA A 68 -0.05 -22.40 -0.91
N SER A 69 -0.32 -22.91 -2.11
CA SER A 69 0.73 -23.27 -3.06
C SER A 69 1.55 -22.07 -3.50
N ASN A 70 0.90 -20.92 -3.70
CA ASN A 70 1.59 -19.68 -4.02
C ASN A 70 2.39 -19.13 -2.83
N LEU A 71 1.89 -19.23 -1.60
CA LEU A 71 2.64 -18.86 -0.40
C LEU A 71 3.93 -19.68 -0.28
N SER A 72 3.87 -20.99 -0.51
CA SER A 72 5.07 -21.83 -0.58
C SER A 72 6.08 -21.35 -1.62
N ARG A 73 5.61 -20.90 -2.77
CA ARG A 73 6.47 -20.45 -3.88
C ARG A 73 7.13 -19.10 -3.57
N VAL A 74 6.44 -18.18 -2.90
CA VAL A 74 6.98 -16.85 -2.61
C VAL A 74 7.76 -16.79 -1.28
N ALA A 75 7.56 -17.75 -0.38
CA ALA A 75 8.23 -17.77 0.92
C ALA A 75 9.78 -17.74 0.85
N PRO A 76 10.46 -18.38 -0.12
CA PRO A 76 11.91 -18.24 -0.29
C PRO A 76 12.36 -16.83 -0.64
N LEU A 77 11.49 -16.02 -1.25
CA LEU A 77 11.77 -14.64 -1.65
C LEU A 77 11.58 -13.63 -0.52
N VAL A 78 11.27 -14.08 0.70
CA VAL A 78 11.01 -13.18 1.82
C VAL A 78 12.18 -12.20 2.01
N PRO A 79 11.92 -10.86 1.98
CA PRO A 79 12.96 -9.85 1.99
C PRO A 79 13.75 -9.80 3.28
N ASP A 80 15.04 -9.44 3.19
CA ASP A 80 15.94 -9.37 4.34
C ASP A 80 15.69 -8.18 5.26
N PHE A 81 15.06 -7.10 4.78
CA PHE A 81 14.71 -5.96 5.61
C PHE A 81 13.58 -6.26 6.61
N LEU A 82 12.84 -7.36 6.42
CA LEU A 82 11.83 -7.76 7.40
C LEU A 82 12.47 -8.29 8.68
N PRO A 83 11.89 -8.03 9.86
CA PRO A 83 12.32 -8.59 11.13
C PRO A 83 12.46 -10.12 11.07
N TRP A 84 13.46 -10.67 11.75
CA TRP A 84 13.77 -12.10 11.69
C TRP A 84 12.58 -13.01 12.02
N TYR A 85 11.71 -12.60 12.95
CA TYR A 85 10.51 -13.36 13.33
C TYR A 85 9.47 -13.39 12.21
N LEU A 86 9.29 -12.31 11.44
CA LEU A 86 8.39 -12.29 10.28
C LEU A 86 8.95 -13.13 9.14
N ARG A 87 10.27 -13.07 8.89
CA ARG A 87 10.93 -13.93 7.90
C ARG A 87 10.76 -15.40 8.26
N GLY A 88 10.97 -15.75 9.54
CA GLY A 88 10.71 -17.10 10.06
C GLY A 88 9.26 -17.53 9.87
N ALA A 89 8.30 -16.67 10.23
CA ALA A 89 6.88 -16.95 10.09
C ALA A 89 6.46 -17.17 8.63
N VAL A 90 6.97 -16.37 7.69
CA VAL A 90 6.69 -16.54 6.25
C VAL A 90 7.27 -17.86 5.74
N ARG A 91 8.51 -18.21 6.10
CA ARG A 91 9.15 -19.46 5.68
C ARG A 91 8.43 -20.69 6.23
N VAL A 92 8.14 -20.70 7.53
CA VAL A 92 7.37 -21.79 8.17
C VAL A 92 5.95 -21.85 7.59
N GLY A 93 5.29 -20.69 7.46
CA GLY A 93 3.96 -20.61 6.86
C GLY A 93 3.96 -21.17 5.42
N GLY A 94 4.95 -20.82 4.62
CA GLY A 94 5.11 -21.34 3.25
C GLY A 94 5.32 -22.85 3.19
N ALA A 95 6.08 -23.40 4.13
CA ALA A 95 6.30 -24.86 4.21
C ALA A 95 5.06 -25.64 4.66
N VAL A 96 4.28 -25.05 5.58
CA VAL A 96 3.11 -25.71 6.21
C VAL A 96 1.82 -25.46 5.40
N ALA A 97 1.72 -24.36 4.68
CA ALA A 97 0.51 -23.96 3.95
C ALA A 97 -0.09 -25.05 3.05
N PRO A 98 0.69 -25.80 2.24
CA PRO A 98 0.12 -26.84 1.38
C PRO A 98 -0.60 -27.95 2.15
N VAL A 99 -0.18 -28.23 3.38
CA VAL A 99 -0.77 -29.28 4.25
C VAL A 99 -1.92 -28.70 5.08
N LEU A 100 -1.79 -27.47 5.55
CA LEU A 100 -2.76 -26.78 6.42
C LEU A 100 -3.15 -25.41 5.84
N PRO A 101 -3.82 -25.35 4.68
CA PRO A 101 -4.15 -24.08 4.04
C PRO A 101 -5.14 -23.23 4.84
N SER A 102 -6.11 -23.89 5.51
CA SER A 102 -7.19 -23.19 6.22
C SER A 102 -6.74 -22.29 7.37
N PRO A 103 -5.82 -22.67 8.27
CA PRO A 103 -5.32 -21.75 9.29
C PRO A 103 -4.24 -20.81 8.74
N VAL A 104 -3.35 -21.28 7.85
CA VAL A 104 -2.16 -20.52 7.45
C VAL A 104 -2.50 -19.35 6.52
N VAL A 105 -3.30 -19.59 5.50
CA VAL A 105 -3.63 -18.54 4.50
C VAL A 105 -4.37 -17.36 5.11
N PRO A 106 -5.44 -17.52 5.93
CA PRO A 106 -6.10 -16.39 6.58
C PRO A 106 -5.18 -15.59 7.50
N ILE A 107 -4.29 -16.26 8.24
CA ILE A 107 -3.31 -15.59 9.10
C ILE A 107 -2.33 -14.77 8.25
N ALA A 108 -1.76 -15.35 7.19
CA ALA A 108 -0.86 -14.65 6.29
C ALA A 108 -1.51 -13.41 5.66
N ARG A 109 -2.76 -13.54 5.21
CA ARG A 109 -3.56 -12.43 4.68
C ARG A 109 -3.83 -11.34 5.71
N ARG A 110 -4.09 -11.72 6.96
CA ARG A 110 -4.31 -10.78 8.06
C ARG A 110 -3.05 -9.99 8.36
N VAL A 111 -1.91 -10.65 8.50
CA VAL A 111 -0.61 -10.01 8.78
C VAL A 111 -0.27 -9.00 7.68
N LEU A 112 -0.43 -9.35 6.40
CA LEU A 112 -0.18 -8.39 5.33
C LEU A 112 -1.13 -7.19 5.40
N ARG A 113 -2.43 -7.41 5.64
CA ARG A 113 -3.39 -6.30 5.78
C ARG A 113 -3.02 -5.35 6.92
N GLU A 114 -2.53 -5.87 8.03
CA GLU A 114 -2.05 -5.05 9.14
C GLU A 114 -0.79 -4.27 8.77
N MET A 115 0.12 -4.89 8.02
CA MET A 115 1.34 -4.20 7.54
C MET A 115 1.07 -3.06 6.57
N VAL A 116 0.06 -3.19 5.71
CA VAL A 116 -0.31 -2.16 4.71
C VAL A 116 -1.51 -1.31 5.11
N GLY A 117 -2.05 -1.51 6.30
CA GLY A 117 -3.28 -0.88 6.79
C GLY A 117 -3.24 0.65 6.87
N HIS A 118 -2.04 1.24 6.87
CA HIS A 118 -1.85 2.69 6.78
C HIS A 118 -1.94 3.22 5.33
N LEU A 119 -1.82 2.35 4.32
CA LEU A 119 -1.93 2.69 2.90
C LEU A 119 -3.29 2.33 2.31
N VAL A 120 -3.96 1.33 2.88
CA VAL A 120 -5.23 0.79 2.38
C VAL A 120 -6.22 0.70 3.54
N VAL A 121 -7.26 1.50 3.48
CA VAL A 121 -8.32 1.53 4.49
C VAL A 121 -9.54 0.73 4.04
N ASP A 122 -10.26 0.16 5.00
CA ASP A 122 -11.51 -0.56 4.75
C ASP A 122 -12.64 0.45 4.54
N ALA A 123 -13.15 0.54 3.31
CA ALA A 123 -14.20 1.49 2.94
C ALA A 123 -15.62 1.06 3.33
N ARG A 124 -15.79 -0.07 4.03
CA ARG A 124 -17.12 -0.51 4.50
C ARG A 124 -17.72 0.47 5.50
N PRO A 125 -19.06 0.59 5.56
CA PRO A 125 -19.77 1.41 6.54
C PRO A 125 -19.29 1.14 7.97
N GLY A 126 -19.07 2.20 8.75
CA GLY A 126 -18.61 2.11 10.14
C GLY A 126 -17.11 1.74 10.31
N LYS A 127 -16.35 1.54 9.22
CA LYS A 127 -14.89 1.29 9.25
C LYS A 127 -14.09 2.45 8.71
N LEU A 128 -14.61 3.12 7.69
CA LEU A 128 -13.91 4.20 7.00
C LEU A 128 -13.71 5.42 7.92
N GLY A 129 -14.77 5.92 8.55
CA GLY A 129 -14.71 7.10 9.40
C GLY A 129 -13.67 7.02 10.52
N PRO A 130 -13.66 5.96 11.36
CA PRO A 130 -12.63 5.78 12.37
C PRO A 130 -11.21 5.69 11.80
N ALA A 131 -11.03 5.06 10.62
CA ALA A 131 -9.72 4.97 9.97
C ALA A 131 -9.24 6.34 9.50
N ILE A 132 -10.12 7.12 8.86
CA ILE A 132 -9.84 8.51 8.45
C ILE A 132 -9.50 9.37 9.66
N ALA A 133 -10.30 9.31 10.72
CA ALA A 133 -10.08 10.08 11.93
C ALA A 133 -8.69 9.83 12.51
N LYS A 134 -8.31 8.55 12.64
CA LYS A 134 -6.98 8.15 13.12
C LYS A 134 -5.83 8.69 12.27
N ILE A 135 -5.94 8.64 10.95
CA ILE A 135 -4.87 9.15 10.07
C ILE A 135 -4.78 10.69 10.17
N ARG A 136 -5.92 11.36 10.34
CA ARG A 136 -5.98 12.84 10.47
C ARG A 136 -5.48 13.36 11.82
N GLU A 137 -5.28 12.53 12.82
CA GLU A 137 -4.67 12.93 14.11
C GLU A 137 -3.30 13.59 13.92
N SER A 138 -2.55 13.21 12.88
CA SER A 138 -1.29 13.85 12.51
C SER A 138 -1.44 15.21 11.80
N GLY A 139 -2.66 15.69 11.57
CA GLY A 139 -2.95 16.91 10.79
C GLY A 139 -2.90 16.69 9.27
N ALA A 140 -2.71 15.45 8.80
CA ALA A 140 -2.63 15.14 7.38
C ALA A 140 -3.97 15.40 6.67
N ARG A 141 -3.87 15.94 5.44
CA ARG A 141 -4.99 15.98 4.48
C ARG A 141 -4.95 14.71 3.64
N LEU A 142 -6.09 14.08 3.48
CA LEU A 142 -6.19 12.79 2.81
C LEU A 142 -6.76 12.95 1.40
N ASN A 143 -6.23 12.16 0.48
CA ASN A 143 -6.84 11.88 -0.81
C ASN A 143 -7.17 10.38 -0.83
N LEU A 144 -8.47 10.05 -0.94
CA LEU A 144 -8.96 8.68 -0.90
C LEU A 144 -9.36 8.24 -2.30
N ASN A 145 -8.77 7.15 -2.76
CA ASN A 145 -9.09 6.55 -4.05
C ASN A 145 -9.64 5.14 -3.86
N LEU A 146 -10.73 4.81 -4.55
CA LEU A 146 -11.17 3.42 -4.67
C LEU A 146 -10.12 2.60 -5.41
N ARG A 147 -9.70 1.50 -4.77
CA ARG A 147 -8.73 0.61 -5.38
C ARG A 147 -9.35 -0.16 -6.55
N GLY A 148 -8.64 -0.15 -7.67
CA GLY A 148 -8.99 -0.90 -8.86
C GLY A 148 -8.60 -0.14 -10.13
N GLU A 149 -7.61 -0.63 -10.87
CA GLU A 149 -7.00 0.10 -12.00
C GLU A 149 -7.65 -0.27 -13.34
N ALA A 150 -8.02 -1.53 -13.53
CA ALA A 150 -8.59 -1.99 -14.78
C ALA A 150 -10.13 -1.91 -14.75
N VAL A 151 -10.70 -1.19 -15.70
CA VAL A 151 -12.14 -1.17 -15.97
C VAL A 151 -12.37 -2.02 -17.21
N LEU A 152 -12.95 -3.19 -17.02
CA LEU A 152 -13.28 -4.12 -18.09
C LEU A 152 -14.78 -4.01 -18.41
N GLY A 153 -15.11 -3.05 -19.31
CA GLY A 153 -16.45 -2.88 -19.84
C GLY A 153 -17.34 -1.93 -19.02
N GLU A 154 -18.48 -1.58 -19.62
CA GLU A 154 -19.44 -0.59 -19.16
C GLU A 154 -20.03 -0.92 -17.77
N ALA A 155 -20.38 -2.19 -17.56
CA ALA A 155 -20.94 -2.63 -16.28
C ALA A 155 -19.98 -2.44 -15.09
N GLU A 156 -18.68 -2.61 -15.31
CA GLU A 156 -17.67 -2.34 -14.29
C GLU A 156 -17.48 -0.84 -14.07
N ALA A 157 -17.51 -0.05 -15.13
CA ALA A 157 -17.43 1.41 -15.07
C ALA A 157 -18.58 1.99 -14.23
N LEU A 158 -19.81 1.52 -14.46
CA LEU A 158 -20.99 1.94 -13.71
C LEU A 158 -20.90 1.55 -12.23
N ARG A 159 -20.52 0.30 -11.92
CA ARG A 159 -20.33 -0.12 -10.52
C ARG A 159 -19.30 0.74 -9.77
N ARG A 160 -18.23 1.15 -10.46
CA ARG A 160 -17.22 2.04 -9.86
C ARG A 160 -17.74 3.43 -9.65
N LEU A 161 -18.46 3.97 -10.62
CA LEU A 161 -19.08 5.28 -10.49
C LEU A 161 -20.04 5.31 -9.30
N ASP A 162 -20.91 4.29 -9.17
CA ASP A 162 -21.81 4.14 -8.03
C ASP A 162 -21.03 4.08 -6.69
N GLY A 163 -19.95 3.28 -6.62
CA GLY A 163 -19.11 3.20 -5.43
C GLY A 163 -18.40 4.52 -5.07
N ILE A 164 -18.02 5.33 -6.07
CA ILE A 164 -17.48 6.67 -5.84
C ILE A 164 -18.57 7.61 -5.32
N HIS A 165 -19.77 7.59 -5.92
CA HIS A 165 -20.90 8.38 -5.46
C HIS A 165 -21.27 8.05 -4.02
N ASP A 166 -21.30 6.76 -3.68
CA ASP A 166 -21.56 6.30 -2.31
C ASP A 166 -20.54 6.85 -1.32
N LEU A 167 -19.24 6.83 -1.69
CA LEU A 167 -18.18 7.37 -0.83
C LEU A 167 -18.28 8.89 -0.63
N VAL A 168 -18.55 9.64 -1.71
CA VAL A 168 -18.66 11.11 -1.67
C VAL A 168 -19.90 11.56 -0.91
N SER A 169 -20.96 10.74 -0.92
CA SER A 169 -22.23 11.04 -0.25
C SER A 169 -22.26 10.70 1.22
N ARG A 170 -21.19 10.10 1.76
CA ARG A 170 -21.12 9.76 3.18
C ARG A 170 -20.74 10.96 4.03
N ASP A 171 -21.33 11.03 5.20
CA ASP A 171 -21.04 12.05 6.23
C ASP A 171 -20.03 11.54 7.30
N ASP A 172 -19.40 10.38 7.10
CA ASP A 172 -18.45 9.74 8.04
C ASP A 172 -16.96 10.03 7.75
#